data_e5ae3f13986d4200e524269fd3f0f682
#
_entry.id   e5ae3f13986d4200e524269fd3f0f682
#
_cell.length_a   1.000
_cell.length_b   1.000
_cell.length_c   1.000
_cell.angle_alpha   90.00
_cell.angle_beta   90.00
_cell.angle_gamma   90.00
#
_symmetry.space_group_name_H-M   'P 1'
#
loop_
_entity.id
_entity.type
_entity.pdbx_description
1 polymer ?
#
loop_
_entity_poly.entity_id
_entity_poly.type
_entity_poly.pdbx_seq_one_letter_code
_entity_poly.pdbx_strand_id
1 'polypeptide(L)'
;MRGCGRRTRARQFHKFRRFVTEEKTRSGATQEGFEGDYRPSTPASAQTQARVEPMSTEFLTRLADALNTTLDLQTLLKRTADLVRAVIDYRIFAILLVNDRTRDLRMRFQIGHTPETERLRIKMGHGIVGQVAQERQAILVNDVNETENYINAHPGVRSELAVPLVVKNRVIGVLDIQSEQAGYFSSEHLRLLQLVASRIGHAIENARLYTRVARQAQTLEVLNEISRDLTSILDVDALLERVGQLLRRIIDFQMFSVWLINESEKVLENRYAVRFGERFYPADKIPLDRGLVGVAMAERRLVHVPDVRKDARYYMVNPEARSEMAVPLIYKGKVIGVLDVEHTRSNYFNEDHERAMNTLSAQIAISIENAQLYQRVALQEQRLEQDLALAREVQ
;
A
#
# COMPACT_ATOMS: atom_id res chain seq x y z
N MET A 1 -2.05 -42.08 16.01
CA MET A 1 -1.15 -40.97 15.69
C MET A 1 -1.68 -40.19 14.51
N ARG A 2 -2.65 -39.31 14.72
CA ARG A 2 -3.16 -38.35 13.72
C ARG A 2 -3.70 -37.14 14.47
N GLY A 3 -2.94 -36.06 14.55
CA GLY A 3 -3.39 -34.87 15.28
C GLY A 3 -2.38 -33.74 15.43
N CYS A 4 -1.61 -33.38 14.39
CA CYS A 4 -0.68 -32.26 14.53
C CYS A 4 -0.65 -31.27 13.33
N GLY A 5 -1.38 -31.53 12.24
CA GLY A 5 -1.26 -30.72 11.00
C GLY A 5 -2.23 -29.54 10.85
N ARG A 6 -3.26 -29.40 11.68
CA ARG A 6 -4.34 -28.41 11.44
C ARG A 6 -4.17 -27.05 12.17
N ARG A 7 -3.30 -26.92 13.14
CA ARG A 7 -3.17 -25.68 13.93
C ARG A 7 -2.20 -24.66 13.33
N THR A 8 -1.32 -25.03 12.45
CA THR A 8 -0.32 -24.12 11.85
C THR A 8 -0.88 -23.31 10.69
N ARG A 9 -1.84 -23.84 9.92
CA ARG A 9 -2.44 -23.16 8.76
C ARG A 9 -3.33 -21.96 9.14
N ALA A 10 -4.04 -22.03 10.26
CA ALA A 10 -4.93 -20.94 10.70
C ALA A 10 -4.19 -19.66 11.14
N ARG A 11 -2.92 -19.75 11.57
CA ARG A 11 -2.14 -18.60 12.03
C ARG A 11 -1.59 -17.72 10.90
N GLN A 12 -1.32 -18.28 9.73
CA GLN A 12 -0.75 -17.51 8.60
C GLN A 12 -1.80 -16.62 7.91
N PHE A 13 -3.04 -17.11 7.79
CA PHE A 13 -4.13 -16.33 7.16
C PHE A 13 -4.67 -15.21 8.05
N HIS A 14 -4.52 -15.31 9.36
CA HIS A 14 -4.85 -14.18 10.25
C HIS A 14 -3.91 -12.98 10.04
N LYS A 15 -2.69 -13.20 9.53
CA LYS A 15 -1.73 -12.13 9.18
C LYS A 15 -2.17 -11.30 7.96
N PHE A 16 -2.85 -11.88 6.97
CA PHE A 16 -3.27 -11.13 5.77
C PHE A 16 -4.43 -10.16 6.06
N ARG A 17 -5.43 -10.59 6.85
CA ARG A 17 -6.51 -9.70 7.28
C ARG A 17 -5.98 -8.55 8.14
N ARG A 18 -4.98 -8.81 8.94
CA ARG A 18 -4.26 -7.79 9.71
C ARG A 18 -3.53 -6.81 8.81
N PHE A 19 -2.94 -7.27 7.70
CA PHE A 19 -2.18 -6.42 6.78
C PHE A 19 -3.05 -5.39 6.05
N VAL A 20 -4.25 -5.77 5.61
CA VAL A 20 -5.19 -4.86 4.93
C VAL A 20 -5.92 -3.94 5.92
N THR A 21 -6.18 -4.42 7.17
CA THR A 21 -6.88 -3.64 8.21
C THR A 21 -5.91 -2.81 9.08
N GLU A 22 -4.66 -3.25 9.27
CA GLU A 22 -3.67 -2.53 10.07
C GLU A 22 -3.14 -1.27 9.38
N GLU A 23 -3.23 -1.15 8.05
CA GLU A 23 -2.95 0.13 7.39
C GLU A 23 -4.01 1.22 7.70
N LYS A 24 -5.24 0.82 8.06
CA LYS A 24 -6.28 1.74 8.54
C LYS A 24 -6.19 2.04 10.04
N THR A 25 -5.67 1.12 10.85
CA THR A 25 -5.58 1.27 12.31
C THR A 25 -4.23 1.77 12.80
N ARG A 26 -3.16 1.64 12.02
CA ARG A 26 -1.86 2.23 12.38
C ARG A 26 -1.77 3.74 12.17
N SER A 27 -2.75 4.38 11.53
CA SER A 27 -2.88 5.84 11.61
C SER A 27 -3.45 6.31 12.94
N GLY A 28 -3.86 5.40 13.82
CA GLY A 28 -4.44 5.64 15.13
C GLY A 28 -3.70 4.96 16.30
N ALA A 29 -2.46 4.54 16.12
CA ALA A 29 -1.68 3.92 17.19
C ALA A 29 -1.16 4.97 18.17
N THR A 30 -1.84 4.99 19.28
CA THR A 30 -1.43 5.32 20.65
C THR A 30 -0.11 6.07 20.79
N GLN A 31 -0.26 7.33 21.12
CA GLN A 31 0.69 8.15 21.84
C GLN A 31 0.96 7.50 23.21
N GLU A 32 2.04 6.79 23.36
CA GLU A 32 2.78 6.85 24.62
C GLU A 32 3.52 8.18 24.61
N GLY A 33 2.98 9.13 25.36
CA GLY A 33 3.60 10.42 25.61
C GLY A 33 4.97 10.21 26.23
N PHE A 34 6.00 10.50 25.50
CA PHE A 34 7.33 10.67 26.08
C PHE A 34 7.35 12.05 26.74
N GLU A 35 6.88 12.15 27.99
CA GLU A 35 7.24 13.21 28.90
C GLU A 35 8.73 13.02 29.26
N GLY A 36 9.58 13.55 28.42
CA GLY A 36 10.96 13.83 28.79
C GLY A 36 10.97 14.96 29.79
N ASP A 37 11.32 14.70 31.04
CA ASP A 37 11.54 15.69 32.10
C ASP A 37 12.49 16.80 31.62
N TYR A 38 11.88 17.87 31.09
CA TYR A 38 12.60 19.10 30.82
C TYR A 38 12.65 19.93 32.09
N ARG A 39 13.78 19.90 32.83
CA ARG A 39 14.09 20.91 33.84
C ARG A 39 14.62 22.18 33.16
N PRO A 40 13.98 23.34 33.34
CA PRO A 40 14.51 24.58 32.80
C PRO A 40 15.81 24.92 33.53
N SER A 41 16.92 24.95 32.82
CA SER A 41 18.17 25.49 33.31
C SER A 41 18.01 27.02 33.43
N THR A 42 18.38 27.54 34.59
CA THR A 42 18.46 28.97 34.96
C THR A 42 19.21 29.78 33.89
N PRO A 43 18.80 31.02 33.57
CA PRO A 43 19.50 31.84 32.59
C PRO A 43 20.85 32.30 33.14
N ALA A 44 21.92 31.66 32.71
CA ALA A 44 23.27 32.18 32.86
C ALA A 44 23.55 33.14 31.69
N SER A 45 23.61 34.42 31.97
CA SER A 45 24.16 35.47 31.11
C SER A 45 25.62 35.16 30.80
N ALA A 46 25.89 34.54 29.69
CA ALA A 46 27.22 34.52 29.03
C ALA A 46 26.99 34.17 27.55
N GLN A 47 27.55 35.00 26.68
CA GLN A 47 27.67 34.73 25.26
C GLN A 47 28.40 33.40 25.05
N THR A 48 27.66 32.31 25.06
CA THR A 48 28.18 31.00 24.70
C THR A 48 28.00 30.88 23.19
N GLN A 49 29.00 31.31 22.42
CA GLN A 49 29.19 30.82 21.07
C GLN A 49 29.22 29.31 21.17
N ALA A 50 28.21 28.67 20.61
CA ALA A 50 28.10 27.22 20.57
C ALA A 50 29.41 26.66 19.98
N ARG A 51 30.16 25.92 20.80
CA ARG A 51 31.36 25.20 20.36
C ARG A 51 30.89 24.12 19.39
N VAL A 52 31.01 24.40 18.10
CA VAL A 52 30.99 23.34 17.09
C VAL A 52 32.29 22.57 17.27
N GLU A 53 32.23 21.35 17.78
CA GLU A 53 33.41 20.48 17.74
C GLU A 53 33.83 20.34 16.27
N PRO A 54 35.13 20.47 15.95
CA PRO A 54 35.59 20.36 14.57
C PRO A 54 35.16 18.97 14.03
N MET A 55 34.67 18.95 12.81
CA MET A 55 34.19 17.74 12.08
C MET A 55 35.26 16.65 12.21
N SER A 56 35.15 15.83 13.26
CA SER A 56 36.10 14.75 13.50
C SER A 56 35.78 13.58 12.56
N THR A 57 36.82 12.90 12.11
CA THR A 57 36.69 11.64 11.35
C THR A 57 35.78 10.65 12.10
N GLU A 58 35.80 10.70 13.43
CA GLU A 58 34.96 9.90 14.32
C GLU A 58 33.45 10.21 14.15
N PHE A 59 33.08 11.48 14.03
CA PHE A 59 31.68 11.86 13.77
C PHE A 59 31.18 11.29 12.42
N LEU A 60 32.00 11.41 11.37
CA LEU A 60 31.66 10.87 10.04
C LEU A 60 31.52 9.33 10.06
N THR A 61 32.38 8.65 10.81
CA THR A 61 32.32 7.20 10.98
C THR A 61 31.06 6.80 11.73
N ARG A 62 30.77 7.42 12.87
CA ARG A 62 29.53 7.19 13.64
C ARG A 62 28.27 7.47 12.81
N LEU A 63 28.28 8.53 11.99
CA LEU A 63 27.19 8.84 11.07
C LEU A 63 26.99 7.71 10.03
N ALA A 64 28.07 7.26 9.42
CA ALA A 64 28.01 6.17 8.44
C ALA A 64 27.51 4.86 9.07
N ASP A 65 28.02 4.49 10.23
CA ASP A 65 27.64 3.26 10.95
C ASP A 65 26.17 3.31 11.39
N ALA A 66 25.73 4.44 11.96
CA ALA A 66 24.35 4.58 12.43
C ALA A 66 23.32 4.54 11.29
N LEU A 67 23.69 5.02 10.09
CA LEU A 67 22.80 5.05 8.92
C LEU A 67 22.77 3.75 8.11
N ASN A 68 23.87 2.96 8.17
CA ASN A 68 23.97 1.71 7.40
C ASN A 68 23.43 0.47 8.14
N THR A 69 23.22 0.56 9.45
CA THR A 69 22.86 -0.59 10.29
C THR A 69 21.38 -0.88 10.42
N THR A 70 20.50 0.00 9.90
CA THR A 70 19.04 -0.21 10.02
C THR A 70 18.32 0.04 8.73
N LEU A 71 17.39 -0.87 8.41
CA LEU A 71 16.43 -0.74 7.30
C LEU A 71 15.07 -0.22 7.77
N ASP A 72 14.88 -0.08 9.08
CA ASP A 72 13.67 0.50 9.65
C ASP A 72 13.73 2.02 9.60
N LEU A 73 12.77 2.61 8.87
CA LEU A 73 12.73 4.06 8.65
C LEU A 73 12.57 4.85 9.95
N GLN A 74 11.77 4.39 10.91
CA GLN A 74 11.53 5.11 12.15
C GLN A 74 12.79 5.16 13.02
N THR A 75 13.46 4.02 13.15
CA THR A 75 14.74 3.92 13.86
C THR A 75 15.81 4.80 13.21
N LEU A 76 15.87 4.82 11.87
CA LEU A 76 16.78 5.67 11.12
C LEU A 76 16.56 7.15 11.42
N LEU A 77 15.30 7.61 11.35
CA LEU A 77 14.96 9.02 11.59
C LEU A 77 15.26 9.45 13.03
N LYS A 78 14.99 8.58 14.01
CA LYS A 78 15.34 8.82 15.42
C LYS A 78 16.85 8.96 15.61
N ARG A 79 17.63 8.01 15.12
CA ARG A 79 19.11 8.05 15.21
C ARG A 79 19.67 9.30 14.54
N THR A 80 19.06 9.75 13.46
CA THR A 80 19.42 11.01 12.81
C THR A 80 19.28 12.20 13.75
N ALA A 81 18.13 12.33 14.42
CA ALA A 81 17.90 13.40 15.38
C ALA A 81 18.91 13.37 16.51
N ASP A 82 19.20 12.19 17.06
CA ASP A 82 20.20 11.99 18.13
C ASP A 82 21.61 12.43 17.67
N LEU A 83 22.00 12.08 16.44
CA LEU A 83 23.28 12.46 15.85
C LEU A 83 23.38 13.99 15.63
N VAL A 84 22.33 14.62 15.11
CA VAL A 84 22.31 16.08 14.93
C VAL A 84 22.37 16.78 16.28
N ARG A 85 21.64 16.29 17.29
CA ARG A 85 21.66 16.85 18.65
C ARG A 85 23.01 16.80 19.32
N ALA A 86 23.82 15.80 19.01
CA ALA A 86 25.17 15.67 19.56
C ALA A 86 26.13 16.81 19.11
N VAL A 87 25.80 17.51 18.00
CA VAL A 87 26.67 18.55 17.39
C VAL A 87 26.01 19.92 17.24
N ILE A 88 24.68 19.98 17.17
CA ILE A 88 23.90 21.20 17.07
C ILE A 88 22.79 21.13 18.10
N ASP A 89 22.75 22.01 19.06
CA ASP A 89 21.60 22.14 19.95
C ASP A 89 20.44 22.80 19.20
N TYR A 90 19.27 22.21 19.30
CA TYR A 90 18.06 22.70 18.65
C TYR A 90 16.86 22.58 19.58
N ARG A 91 15.90 23.47 19.44
CA ARG A 91 14.63 23.41 20.16
C ARG A 91 13.63 22.51 19.44
N ILE A 92 13.58 22.63 18.12
CA ILE A 92 12.69 21.84 17.27
C ILE A 92 13.54 21.13 16.19
N PHE A 93 13.17 19.90 15.92
CA PHE A 93 13.75 19.10 14.84
C PHE A 93 12.63 18.42 14.06
N ALA A 94 12.68 18.47 12.74
CA ALA A 94 11.74 17.78 11.90
C ALA A 94 12.37 17.18 10.66
N ILE A 95 11.90 16.02 10.25
CA ILE A 95 12.16 15.46 8.93
C ILE A 95 10.81 15.34 8.21
N LEU A 96 10.68 16.12 7.15
CA LEU A 96 9.52 16.10 6.29
C LEU A 96 9.86 15.37 4.99
N LEU A 97 9.01 14.45 4.56
CA LEU A 97 9.21 13.71 3.32
C LEU A 97 8.15 14.08 2.29
N VAL A 98 8.60 14.17 1.04
CA VAL A 98 7.70 14.43 -0.10
C VAL A 98 6.79 13.23 -0.31
N ASN A 99 5.49 13.48 -0.42
CA ASN A 99 4.52 12.52 -0.89
C ASN A 99 4.50 12.56 -2.42
N ASP A 100 4.87 11.47 -3.08
CA ASP A 100 5.01 11.41 -4.54
C ASP A 100 3.67 11.62 -5.27
N ARG A 101 2.52 11.26 -4.66
CA ARG A 101 1.19 11.39 -5.26
C ARG A 101 0.64 12.82 -5.18
N THR A 102 0.74 13.43 -4.00
CA THR A 102 0.14 14.75 -3.74
C THR A 102 1.12 15.91 -3.89
N ARG A 103 2.42 15.62 -4.01
CA ARG A 103 3.51 16.61 -4.13
C ARG A 103 3.53 17.60 -2.98
N ASP A 104 3.09 17.18 -1.80
CA ASP A 104 3.18 17.90 -0.54
C ASP A 104 4.28 17.29 0.37
N LEU A 105 4.76 18.09 1.30
CA LEU A 105 5.68 17.65 2.36
C LEU A 105 4.85 17.25 3.57
N ARG A 106 5.19 16.11 4.15
CA ARG A 106 4.56 15.58 5.37
C ARG A 106 5.61 15.25 6.40
N MET A 107 5.36 15.67 7.61
CA MET A 107 6.20 15.33 8.74
C MET A 107 6.21 13.81 8.95
N ARG A 108 7.40 13.26 9.10
CA ARG A 108 7.61 11.81 9.34
C ARG A 108 8.31 11.52 10.65
N PHE A 109 9.05 12.50 11.11
CA PHE A 109 9.68 12.47 12.41
C PHE A 109 9.79 13.89 12.95
N GLN A 110 9.62 14.05 14.25
CA GLN A 110 9.70 15.37 14.88
C GLN A 110 10.12 15.28 16.35
N ILE A 111 10.69 16.37 16.85
CA ILE A 111 10.95 16.65 18.26
C ILE A 111 10.56 18.11 18.50
N GLY A 112 9.73 18.39 19.50
CA GLY A 112 9.34 19.74 19.92
C GLY A 112 8.12 20.33 19.20
N HIS A 113 7.55 19.68 18.19
CA HIS A 113 6.29 20.10 17.56
C HIS A 113 5.06 19.65 18.34
N THR A 114 3.93 20.37 18.15
CA THR A 114 2.63 19.96 18.68
C THR A 114 1.93 18.92 17.77
N PRO A 115 0.94 18.17 18.29
CA PRO A 115 0.18 17.22 17.45
C PRO A 115 -0.56 17.87 16.27
N GLU A 116 -0.96 19.15 16.42
CA GLU A 116 -1.60 19.92 15.33
C GLU A 116 -0.61 20.19 14.21
N THR A 117 0.61 20.61 14.57
CA THR A 117 1.70 20.91 13.63
C THR A 117 2.16 19.66 12.88
N GLU A 118 2.19 18.50 13.55
CA GLU A 118 2.56 17.21 12.94
C GLU A 118 1.64 16.85 11.76
N ARG A 119 0.38 17.27 11.79
CA ARG A 119 -0.62 17.00 10.74
C ARG A 119 -0.55 17.96 9.56
N LEU A 120 0.25 18.99 9.64
CA LEU A 120 0.38 19.96 8.55
C LEU A 120 0.88 19.31 7.26
N ARG A 121 0.31 19.75 6.16
CA ARG A 121 0.74 19.42 4.82
C ARG A 121 1.28 20.68 4.17
N ILE A 122 2.57 20.72 3.94
CA ILE A 122 3.25 21.88 3.39
C ILE A 122 3.39 21.69 1.88
N LYS A 123 2.84 22.61 1.10
CA LYS A 123 3.00 22.58 -0.35
C LYS A 123 4.42 23.00 -0.73
N MET A 124 4.92 22.49 -1.86
CA MET A 124 6.18 22.98 -2.44
C MET A 124 6.10 24.50 -2.64
N GLY A 125 7.16 25.21 -2.27
CA GLY A 125 7.24 26.68 -2.34
C GLY A 125 6.57 27.45 -1.20
N HIS A 126 5.85 26.78 -0.28
CA HIS A 126 5.18 27.46 0.84
C HIS A 126 5.95 27.25 2.15
N GLY A 127 6.17 28.35 2.87
CA GLY A 127 7.02 28.33 4.04
C GLY A 127 8.49 28.08 3.69
N ILE A 128 9.38 28.18 4.67
CA ILE A 128 10.82 27.95 4.50
C ILE A 128 11.07 26.52 4.00
N VAL A 129 10.47 25.53 4.66
CA VAL A 129 10.60 24.10 4.29
C VAL A 129 10.10 23.82 2.85
N GLY A 130 8.97 24.42 2.45
CA GLY A 130 8.43 24.27 1.09
C GLY A 130 9.32 24.92 0.04
N GLN A 131 9.90 26.08 0.34
CA GLN A 131 10.84 26.79 -0.52
C GLN A 131 12.14 25.99 -0.71
N VAL A 132 12.73 25.49 0.38
CA VAL A 132 13.89 24.57 0.34
C VAL A 132 13.63 23.37 -0.58
N ALA A 133 12.44 22.79 -0.48
CA ALA A 133 12.08 21.64 -1.32
C ALA A 133 11.92 22.00 -2.80
N GLN A 134 11.41 23.19 -3.11
CA GLN A 134 11.21 23.66 -4.48
C GLN A 134 12.53 24.10 -5.13
N GLU A 135 13.32 24.90 -4.43
CA GLU A 135 14.57 25.48 -4.93
C GLU A 135 15.75 24.50 -4.86
N ARG A 136 15.60 23.43 -4.09
CA ARG A 136 16.66 22.44 -3.83
C ARG A 136 17.90 23.03 -3.18
N GLN A 137 17.74 24.14 -2.47
CA GLN A 137 18.80 24.85 -1.79
C GLN A 137 18.48 24.95 -0.29
N ALA A 138 19.51 24.88 0.52
CA ALA A 138 19.37 25.08 1.95
C ALA A 138 19.12 26.56 2.27
N ILE A 139 18.27 26.83 3.24
CA ILE A 139 17.92 28.16 3.70
C ILE A 139 18.28 28.28 5.19
N LEU A 140 19.02 29.32 5.53
CA LEU A 140 19.32 29.73 6.90
C LEU A 140 18.63 31.07 7.17
N VAL A 141 17.69 31.08 8.12
CA VAL A 141 16.95 32.28 8.54
C VAL A 141 17.41 32.71 9.92
N ASN A 142 17.98 33.90 10.00
CA ASN A 142 18.51 34.46 11.26
C ASN A 142 17.39 34.96 12.20
N ASP A 143 16.31 35.53 11.66
CA ASP A 143 15.12 35.89 12.41
C ASP A 143 13.87 35.58 11.55
N VAL A 144 13.05 34.65 12.00
CA VAL A 144 11.82 34.26 11.30
C VAL A 144 10.77 35.36 11.25
N ASN A 145 10.84 36.34 12.17
CA ASN A 145 9.93 37.50 12.19
C ASN A 145 10.21 38.50 11.05
N GLU A 146 11.38 38.41 10.44
CA GLU A 146 11.78 39.27 9.30
C GLU A 146 11.48 38.56 7.96
N THR A 147 10.90 37.36 7.98
CA THR A 147 10.68 36.55 6.79
C THR A 147 9.20 36.47 6.43
N GLU A 148 8.82 36.99 5.26
CA GLU A 148 7.43 37.02 4.78
C GLU A 148 6.83 35.63 4.55
N ASN A 149 7.65 34.64 4.19
CA ASN A 149 7.22 33.28 3.85
C ASN A 149 7.41 32.28 5.02
N TYR A 150 7.24 32.72 6.26
CA TYR A 150 7.35 31.87 7.44
C TYR A 150 5.97 31.29 7.85
N ILE A 151 5.90 30.00 8.05
CA ILE A 151 4.73 29.34 8.64
C ILE A 151 4.96 29.25 10.15
N ASN A 152 4.31 30.12 10.91
CA ASN A 152 4.44 30.14 12.37
C ASN A 152 3.74 28.92 12.99
N ALA A 153 4.45 27.81 13.05
CA ALA A 153 4.00 26.58 13.65
C ALA A 153 4.31 26.48 15.16
N HIS A 154 5.24 27.32 15.65
CA HIS A 154 5.63 27.38 17.06
C HIS A 154 5.98 28.81 17.47
N PRO A 155 5.21 29.45 18.37
CA PRO A 155 5.30 30.89 18.65
C PRO A 155 6.62 31.36 19.28
N GLY A 156 7.47 30.48 19.79
CA GLY A 156 8.76 30.83 20.40
C GLY A 156 9.97 30.78 19.48
N VAL A 157 9.79 30.31 18.24
CA VAL A 157 10.91 30.18 17.29
C VAL A 157 11.38 31.55 16.79
N ARG A 158 12.71 31.73 16.74
CA ARG A 158 13.36 32.96 16.26
C ARG A 158 14.29 32.69 15.08
N SER A 159 14.92 31.52 14.96
CA SER A 159 15.77 31.19 13.82
C SER A 159 15.47 29.76 13.31
N GLU A 160 15.69 29.57 12.01
CA GLU A 160 15.42 28.31 11.33
C GLU A 160 16.52 27.94 10.34
N LEU A 161 16.90 26.68 10.29
CA LEU A 161 17.84 26.15 9.31
C LEU A 161 17.21 24.91 8.67
N ALA A 162 16.86 25.02 7.40
CA ALA A 162 16.27 23.93 6.63
C ALA A 162 17.17 23.50 5.46
N VAL A 163 17.37 22.19 5.30
CA VAL A 163 18.22 21.63 4.25
C VAL A 163 17.48 20.53 3.46
N PRO A 164 17.63 20.50 2.13
CA PRO A 164 16.94 19.50 1.33
C PRO A 164 17.62 18.11 1.44
N LEU A 165 16.82 17.08 1.49
CA LEU A 165 17.24 15.70 1.33
C LEU A 165 17.19 15.36 -0.17
N VAL A 166 18.36 15.33 -0.81
CA VAL A 166 18.46 15.14 -2.27
C VAL A 166 19.06 13.79 -2.60
N VAL A 167 18.38 13.02 -3.45
CA VAL A 167 18.85 11.73 -3.97
C VAL A 167 18.67 11.71 -5.48
N LYS A 168 19.70 11.36 -6.24
CA LYS A 168 19.66 11.31 -7.71
C LYS A 168 19.00 12.55 -8.33
N ASN A 169 19.40 13.74 -7.87
CA ASN A 169 18.87 15.05 -8.32
C ASN A 169 17.38 15.30 -8.04
N ARG A 170 16.75 14.51 -7.17
CA ARG A 170 15.35 14.68 -6.71
C ARG A 170 15.33 14.98 -5.22
N VAL A 171 14.52 15.97 -4.82
CA VAL A 171 14.23 16.20 -3.40
C VAL A 171 13.24 15.15 -2.93
N ILE A 172 13.63 14.37 -1.93
CA ILE A 172 12.79 13.36 -1.27
C ILE A 172 12.23 13.86 0.05
N GLY A 173 12.72 14.99 0.56
CA GLY A 173 12.29 15.61 1.81
C GLY A 173 13.12 16.81 2.18
N VAL A 174 12.89 17.30 3.39
CA VAL A 174 13.62 18.41 4.03
C VAL A 174 13.91 18.02 5.47
N LEU A 175 15.11 18.32 5.94
CA LEU A 175 15.49 18.31 7.33
C LEU A 175 15.47 19.73 7.85
N ASP A 176 14.72 19.97 8.91
CA ASP A 176 14.46 21.26 9.50
C ASP A 176 14.84 21.28 10.98
N ILE A 177 15.58 22.32 11.41
CA ILE A 177 15.90 22.57 12.80
C ILE A 177 15.63 24.02 13.15
N GLN A 178 15.11 24.27 14.37
CA GLN A 178 14.70 25.59 14.80
C GLN A 178 15.20 25.90 16.21
N SER A 179 15.42 27.20 16.48
CA SER A 179 15.86 27.70 17.78
C SER A 179 15.02 28.91 18.22
N GLU A 180 14.88 29.09 19.55
CA GLU A 180 14.23 30.23 20.16
C GLU A 180 15.14 31.50 20.20
N GLN A 181 16.39 31.39 19.74
CA GLN A 181 17.36 32.50 19.68
C GLN A 181 17.49 32.96 18.23
N ALA A 182 17.42 34.27 18.01
CA ALA A 182 17.73 34.88 16.72
C ALA A 182 19.23 34.74 16.40
N GLY A 183 19.58 34.47 15.14
CA GLY A 183 20.96 34.34 14.70
C GLY A 183 21.71 33.14 15.30
N TYR A 184 20.98 32.15 15.82
CA TYR A 184 21.61 31.00 16.48
C TYR A 184 22.40 30.11 15.52
N PHE A 185 21.89 29.88 14.33
CA PHE A 185 22.53 29.00 13.35
C PHE A 185 23.63 29.74 12.58
N SER A 186 24.79 29.09 12.44
CA SER A 186 25.94 29.61 11.70
C SER A 186 26.10 28.93 10.33
N SER A 187 26.98 29.47 9.50
CA SER A 187 27.40 28.84 8.25
C SER A 187 28.08 27.47 8.46
N GLU A 188 28.62 27.22 9.64
CA GLU A 188 29.20 25.93 10.01
C GLU A 188 28.11 24.90 10.32
N HIS A 189 27.05 25.29 11.07
CA HIS A 189 25.87 24.50 11.27
C HIS A 189 25.21 24.12 9.93
N LEU A 190 25.13 25.09 8.99
CA LEU A 190 24.59 24.83 7.65
C LEU A 190 25.40 23.74 6.91
N ARG A 191 26.75 23.87 6.87
CA ARG A 191 27.61 22.89 6.20
C ARG A 191 27.47 21.49 6.81
N LEU A 192 27.43 21.41 8.15
CA LEU A 192 27.26 20.16 8.87
C LEU A 192 25.90 19.52 8.56
N LEU A 193 24.83 20.30 8.62
CA LEU A 193 23.49 19.78 8.36
C LEU A 193 23.30 19.33 6.90
N GLN A 194 23.94 20.02 5.94
CA GLN A 194 23.95 19.59 4.53
C GLN A 194 24.65 18.24 4.35
N LEU A 195 25.77 18.01 5.03
CA LEU A 195 26.47 16.73 4.99
C LEU A 195 25.61 15.59 5.57
N VAL A 196 25.00 15.85 6.72
CA VAL A 196 24.08 14.92 7.38
C VAL A 196 22.88 14.63 6.46
N ALA A 197 22.27 15.67 5.90
CA ALA A 197 21.11 15.55 4.98
C ALA A 197 21.41 14.72 3.74
N SER A 198 22.60 14.88 3.15
CA SER A 198 23.03 14.09 1.99
C SER A 198 23.09 12.58 2.34
N ARG A 199 23.69 12.23 3.47
CA ARG A 199 23.82 10.84 3.92
C ARG A 199 22.48 10.22 4.28
N ILE A 200 21.65 10.96 5.01
CA ILE A 200 20.32 10.53 5.43
C ILE A 200 19.39 10.35 4.23
N GLY A 201 19.47 11.26 3.25
CA GLY A 201 18.66 11.14 2.04
C GLY A 201 18.82 9.77 1.38
N HIS A 202 20.06 9.32 1.20
CA HIS A 202 20.35 8.00 0.65
C HIS A 202 19.86 6.86 1.55
N ALA A 203 20.05 6.96 2.87
CA ALA A 203 19.60 5.94 3.80
C ALA A 203 18.07 5.82 3.84
N ILE A 204 17.33 6.94 3.80
CA ILE A 204 15.86 6.96 3.73
C ILE A 204 15.39 6.30 2.42
N GLU A 205 15.99 6.66 1.28
CA GLU A 205 15.60 6.07 -0.01
C GLU A 205 15.87 4.56 -0.04
N ASN A 206 17.01 4.12 0.50
CA ASN A 206 17.32 2.69 0.63
C ASN A 206 16.31 1.96 1.51
N ALA A 207 15.95 2.50 2.68
CA ALA A 207 14.93 1.93 3.56
C ALA A 207 13.55 1.84 2.88
N ARG A 208 13.16 2.87 2.12
CA ARG A 208 11.92 2.86 1.32
C ARG A 208 11.92 1.81 0.23
N LEU A 209 13.03 1.72 -0.52
CA LEU A 209 13.19 0.71 -1.58
C LEU A 209 13.14 -0.69 -1.00
N TYR A 210 13.85 -0.94 0.10
CA TYR A 210 13.82 -2.23 0.78
C TYR A 210 12.40 -2.62 1.23
N THR A 211 11.70 -1.70 1.89
CA THR A 211 10.32 -1.92 2.33
C THR A 211 9.39 -2.21 1.15
N ARG A 212 9.57 -1.50 0.03
CA ARG A 212 8.80 -1.73 -1.20
C ARG A 212 9.06 -3.11 -1.78
N VAL A 213 10.34 -3.51 -1.91
CA VAL A 213 10.73 -4.84 -2.42
C VAL A 213 10.22 -5.94 -1.49
N ALA A 214 10.36 -5.79 -0.18
CA ALA A 214 9.86 -6.76 0.79
C ALA A 214 8.33 -6.94 0.70
N ARG A 215 7.58 -5.85 0.54
CA ARG A 215 6.12 -5.90 0.31
C ARG A 215 5.77 -6.61 -1.00
N GLN A 216 6.50 -6.32 -2.07
CA GLN A 216 6.28 -6.99 -3.36
C GLN A 216 6.57 -8.48 -3.28
N ALA A 217 7.67 -8.89 -2.64
CA ALA A 217 8.02 -10.29 -2.42
C ALA A 217 6.94 -11.01 -1.61
N GLN A 218 6.47 -10.41 -0.52
CA GLN A 218 5.39 -10.97 0.31
C GLN A 218 4.08 -11.10 -0.47
N THR A 219 3.74 -10.13 -1.29
CA THR A 219 2.54 -10.19 -2.15
C THR A 219 2.66 -11.35 -3.14
N LEU A 220 3.82 -11.51 -3.79
CA LEU A 220 4.07 -12.61 -4.73
C LEU A 220 4.02 -13.98 -4.04
N GLU A 221 4.53 -14.09 -2.81
CA GLU A 221 4.47 -15.34 -2.03
C GLU A 221 3.03 -15.76 -1.75
N VAL A 222 2.20 -14.81 -1.30
CA VAL A 222 0.76 -15.05 -1.07
C VAL A 222 0.04 -15.42 -2.36
N LEU A 223 0.34 -14.75 -3.47
CA LEU A 223 -0.23 -15.07 -4.77
C LEU A 223 0.17 -16.46 -5.26
N ASN A 224 1.43 -16.87 -5.05
CA ASN A 224 1.89 -18.20 -5.37
C ASN A 224 1.21 -19.27 -4.51
N GLU A 225 0.99 -19.02 -3.22
CA GLU A 225 0.27 -19.94 -2.34
C GLU A 225 -1.19 -20.12 -2.81
N ILE A 226 -1.89 -19.03 -3.10
CA ILE A 226 -3.25 -19.06 -3.66
C ILE A 226 -3.28 -19.80 -5.01
N SER A 227 -2.31 -19.52 -5.88
CA SER A 227 -2.20 -20.14 -7.18
C SER A 227 -2.04 -21.66 -7.09
N ARG A 228 -1.17 -22.13 -6.19
CA ARG A 228 -0.98 -23.59 -5.95
C ARG A 228 -2.25 -24.24 -5.39
N ASP A 229 -2.92 -23.59 -4.43
CA ASP A 229 -4.17 -24.08 -3.86
C ASP A 229 -5.24 -24.24 -4.95
N LEU A 230 -5.37 -23.28 -5.86
CA LEU A 230 -6.36 -23.31 -6.93
C LEU A 230 -5.99 -24.29 -8.05
N THR A 231 -4.72 -24.35 -8.46
CA THR A 231 -4.28 -25.22 -9.56
C THR A 231 -4.28 -26.70 -9.21
N SER A 232 -4.31 -27.04 -7.92
CA SER A 232 -4.42 -28.44 -7.47
C SER A 232 -5.84 -29.00 -7.55
N ILE A 233 -6.86 -28.17 -7.77
CA ILE A 233 -8.26 -28.56 -7.84
C ILE A 233 -8.63 -28.78 -9.31
N LEU A 234 -8.87 -30.02 -9.68
CA LEU A 234 -9.17 -30.42 -11.06
C LEU A 234 -10.67 -30.43 -11.38
N ASP A 235 -11.51 -30.42 -10.36
CA ASP A 235 -12.96 -30.28 -10.52
C ASP A 235 -13.33 -28.77 -10.56
N VAL A 236 -14.04 -28.36 -11.61
CA VAL A 236 -14.38 -26.95 -11.84
C VAL A 236 -15.31 -26.42 -10.75
N ASP A 237 -16.29 -27.21 -10.29
CA ASP A 237 -17.26 -26.73 -9.30
C ASP A 237 -16.62 -26.59 -7.93
N ALA A 238 -15.76 -27.54 -7.53
CA ALA A 238 -14.94 -27.44 -6.31
C ALA A 238 -13.96 -26.26 -6.38
N LEU A 239 -13.38 -25.99 -7.55
CA LEU A 239 -12.51 -24.83 -7.79
C LEU A 239 -13.27 -23.53 -7.58
N LEU A 240 -14.46 -23.38 -8.18
CA LEU A 240 -15.27 -22.18 -8.08
C LEU A 240 -15.74 -21.91 -6.64
N GLU A 241 -16.09 -22.96 -5.91
CA GLU A 241 -16.39 -22.86 -4.47
C GLU A 241 -15.19 -22.35 -3.68
N ARG A 242 -14.00 -22.91 -3.96
CA ARG A 242 -12.76 -22.46 -3.30
C ARG A 242 -12.45 -21.00 -3.61
N VAL A 243 -12.67 -20.55 -4.84
CA VAL A 243 -12.54 -19.16 -5.26
C VAL A 243 -13.47 -18.26 -4.43
N GLY A 244 -14.74 -18.62 -4.28
CA GLY A 244 -15.71 -17.87 -3.45
C GLY A 244 -15.26 -17.75 -2.00
N GLN A 245 -14.76 -18.87 -1.41
CA GLN A 245 -14.23 -18.88 -0.04
C GLN A 245 -12.99 -17.99 0.13
N LEU A 246 -12.10 -17.96 -0.84
CA LEU A 246 -10.89 -17.12 -0.83
C LEU A 246 -11.24 -15.63 -0.97
N LEU A 247 -12.11 -15.30 -1.91
CA LEU A 247 -12.55 -13.92 -2.12
C LEU A 247 -13.27 -13.34 -0.91
N ARG A 248 -14.09 -14.12 -0.20
CA ARG A 248 -14.78 -13.70 1.02
C ARG A 248 -13.83 -13.31 2.16
N ARG A 249 -12.59 -13.78 2.14
CA ARG A 249 -11.56 -13.39 3.12
C ARG A 249 -10.96 -12.01 2.84
N ILE A 250 -11.06 -11.55 1.59
CA ILE A 250 -10.44 -10.33 1.10
C ILE A 250 -11.49 -9.23 0.96
N ILE A 251 -12.66 -9.57 0.43
CA ILE A 251 -13.76 -8.66 0.14
C ILE A 251 -15.01 -9.18 0.85
N ASP A 252 -15.61 -8.35 1.69
CA ASP A 252 -16.92 -8.65 2.26
C ASP A 252 -17.98 -8.32 1.21
N PHE A 253 -18.45 -9.33 0.48
CA PHE A 253 -19.49 -9.19 -0.54
C PHE A 253 -20.80 -9.83 -0.08
N GLN A 254 -21.92 -9.33 -0.57
CA GLN A 254 -23.25 -9.89 -0.32
C GLN A 254 -23.65 -10.90 -1.40
N MET A 255 -23.24 -10.66 -2.62
CA MET A 255 -23.39 -11.62 -3.71
C MET A 255 -22.08 -11.75 -4.49
N PHE A 256 -21.77 -12.98 -4.88
CA PHE A 256 -20.64 -13.31 -5.74
C PHE A 256 -21.10 -14.32 -6.76
N SER A 257 -20.74 -14.09 -8.02
CA SER A 257 -21.04 -15.02 -9.09
C SER A 257 -19.87 -15.19 -10.06
N VAL A 258 -19.80 -16.37 -10.68
CA VAL A 258 -18.85 -16.69 -11.75
C VAL A 258 -19.64 -17.07 -12.99
N TRP A 259 -19.43 -16.27 -14.01
CA TRP A 259 -20.04 -16.47 -15.32
C TRP A 259 -18.98 -16.98 -16.29
N LEU A 260 -19.20 -18.13 -16.92
CA LEU A 260 -18.32 -18.67 -17.96
C LEU A 260 -18.99 -18.58 -19.33
N ILE A 261 -18.17 -18.41 -20.36
CA ILE A 261 -18.66 -18.34 -21.73
C ILE A 261 -19.02 -19.76 -22.21
N ASN A 262 -20.28 -19.93 -22.61
CA ASN A 262 -20.70 -21.09 -23.38
C ASN A 262 -20.54 -20.76 -24.87
N GLU A 263 -19.48 -21.29 -25.48
CA GLU A 263 -19.11 -21.02 -26.88
C GLU A 263 -20.16 -21.52 -27.87
N SER A 264 -20.81 -22.64 -27.56
CA SER A 264 -21.80 -23.26 -28.45
C SER A 264 -23.10 -22.46 -28.52
N GLU A 265 -23.52 -21.91 -27.40
CA GLU A 265 -24.77 -21.13 -27.32
C GLU A 265 -24.53 -19.60 -27.43
N LYS A 266 -23.26 -19.14 -27.36
CA LYS A 266 -22.87 -17.74 -27.35
C LYS A 266 -23.56 -16.91 -26.24
N VAL A 267 -23.53 -17.47 -25.02
CA VAL A 267 -24.09 -16.84 -23.82
C VAL A 267 -23.09 -16.93 -22.68
N LEU A 268 -23.30 -16.11 -21.64
CA LEU A 268 -22.70 -16.27 -20.34
C LEU A 268 -23.58 -17.21 -19.51
N GLU A 269 -23.00 -18.28 -19.00
CA GLU A 269 -23.65 -19.27 -18.16
C GLU A 269 -23.15 -19.13 -16.72
N ASN A 270 -24.06 -18.99 -15.76
CA ASN A 270 -23.68 -18.95 -14.36
C ASN A 270 -23.24 -20.34 -13.89
N ARG A 271 -21.97 -20.45 -13.51
CA ARG A 271 -21.42 -21.71 -13.00
C ARG A 271 -21.34 -21.76 -11.48
N TYR A 272 -21.30 -20.61 -10.85
CA TYR A 272 -21.23 -20.51 -9.40
C TYR A 272 -21.84 -19.20 -8.92
N ALA A 273 -22.72 -19.25 -7.94
CA ALA A 273 -23.21 -18.07 -7.27
C ALA A 273 -23.45 -18.30 -5.78
N VAL A 274 -23.14 -17.29 -4.98
CA VAL A 274 -23.43 -17.23 -3.54
C VAL A 274 -24.12 -15.91 -3.24
N ARG A 275 -25.22 -15.97 -2.51
CA ARG A 275 -26.00 -14.82 -2.09
C ARG A 275 -26.20 -14.88 -0.57
N PHE A 276 -25.84 -13.81 0.14
CA PHE A 276 -25.92 -13.72 1.61
C PHE A 276 -25.30 -14.91 2.37
N GLY A 277 -24.25 -15.48 1.80
CA GLY A 277 -23.54 -16.62 2.39
C GLY A 277 -24.05 -17.99 1.98
N GLU A 278 -25.18 -18.06 1.31
CA GLU A 278 -25.78 -19.32 0.84
C GLU A 278 -25.54 -19.55 -0.65
N ARG A 279 -25.38 -20.83 -1.03
CA ARG A 279 -25.29 -21.22 -2.43
C ARG A 279 -26.60 -20.87 -3.15
N PHE A 280 -26.48 -20.16 -4.25
CA PHE A 280 -27.59 -19.77 -5.09
C PHE A 280 -27.39 -20.35 -6.50
N TYR A 281 -28.45 -20.81 -7.12
CA TYR A 281 -28.44 -21.39 -8.46
C TYR A 281 -29.32 -20.55 -9.37
N PRO A 282 -28.81 -19.48 -9.95
CA PRO A 282 -29.58 -18.72 -10.92
C PRO A 282 -29.81 -19.59 -12.15
N ALA A 283 -31.08 -19.70 -12.58
CA ALA A 283 -31.44 -20.48 -13.74
C ALA A 283 -31.03 -19.83 -15.08
N ASP A 284 -30.55 -18.58 -15.03
CA ASP A 284 -30.54 -17.76 -16.22
C ASP A 284 -29.14 -17.70 -16.88
N LYS A 285 -29.17 -18.01 -18.18
CA LYS A 285 -28.13 -17.66 -19.14
C LYS A 285 -28.37 -16.22 -19.56
N ILE A 286 -27.31 -15.43 -19.66
CA ILE A 286 -27.41 -14.04 -20.14
C ILE A 286 -26.65 -13.86 -21.45
N PRO A 287 -27.15 -13.04 -22.38
CA PRO A 287 -26.41 -12.67 -23.59
C PRO A 287 -25.04 -12.08 -23.25
N LEU A 288 -24.05 -12.28 -24.12
CA LEU A 288 -22.66 -11.83 -23.91
C LEU A 288 -22.51 -10.31 -23.75
N ASP A 289 -23.44 -9.54 -24.27
CA ASP A 289 -23.44 -8.06 -24.25
C ASP A 289 -24.28 -7.44 -23.12
N ARG A 290 -24.86 -8.28 -22.24
CA ARG A 290 -25.84 -7.78 -21.27
C ARG A 290 -25.26 -7.58 -19.89
N GLY A 291 -25.67 -6.50 -19.24
CA GLY A 291 -25.28 -6.17 -17.88
C GLY A 291 -23.83 -5.68 -17.76
N LEU A 292 -23.39 -5.40 -16.54
CA LEU A 292 -22.02 -4.98 -16.27
C LEU A 292 -21.01 -6.10 -16.54
N VAL A 293 -21.41 -7.35 -16.38
CA VAL A 293 -20.59 -8.52 -16.78
C VAL A 293 -20.32 -8.52 -18.28
N GLY A 294 -21.32 -8.21 -19.13
CA GLY A 294 -21.13 -8.06 -20.59
C GLY A 294 -20.22 -6.90 -20.92
N VAL A 295 -20.36 -5.77 -20.23
CA VAL A 295 -19.47 -4.61 -20.40
C VAL A 295 -18.01 -4.97 -20.03
N ALA A 296 -17.78 -5.62 -18.88
CA ALA A 296 -16.45 -6.05 -18.46
C ALA A 296 -15.81 -7.00 -19.48
N MET A 297 -16.60 -7.90 -20.06
CA MET A 297 -16.14 -8.81 -21.11
C MET A 297 -15.76 -8.07 -22.39
N ALA A 298 -16.59 -7.14 -22.86
CA ALA A 298 -16.36 -6.37 -24.09
C ALA A 298 -15.16 -5.42 -23.95
N GLU A 299 -15.06 -4.71 -22.83
CA GLU A 299 -13.98 -3.77 -22.55
C GLU A 299 -12.69 -4.46 -22.09
N ARG A 300 -12.76 -5.75 -21.73
CA ARG A 300 -11.63 -6.55 -21.27
C ARG A 300 -10.90 -5.94 -20.08
N ARG A 301 -11.62 -5.24 -19.23
CA ARG A 301 -11.13 -4.60 -18.02
C ARG A 301 -12.18 -4.67 -16.91
N LEU A 302 -11.72 -4.50 -15.68
CA LEU A 302 -12.60 -4.35 -14.54
C LEU A 302 -13.57 -3.17 -14.73
N VAL A 303 -14.84 -3.42 -14.48
CA VAL A 303 -15.91 -2.41 -14.44
C VAL A 303 -16.39 -2.31 -12.99
N HIS A 304 -16.25 -1.14 -12.40
CA HIS A 304 -16.73 -0.84 -11.05
C HIS A 304 -17.81 0.23 -11.12
N VAL A 305 -19.00 -0.08 -10.60
CA VAL A 305 -20.13 0.83 -10.52
C VAL A 305 -20.47 1.11 -9.05
N PRO A 306 -20.22 2.32 -8.58
CA PRO A 306 -20.46 2.71 -7.18
C PRO A 306 -21.93 2.71 -6.75
N ASP A 307 -22.86 2.97 -7.70
CA ASP A 307 -24.31 2.91 -7.47
C ASP A 307 -25.02 2.40 -8.73
N VAL A 308 -25.38 1.12 -8.72
CA VAL A 308 -25.98 0.42 -9.87
C VAL A 308 -27.32 0.99 -10.31
N ARG A 309 -28.04 1.67 -9.41
CA ARG A 309 -29.34 2.31 -9.73
C ARG A 309 -29.21 3.49 -10.68
N LYS A 310 -27.98 4.03 -10.81
CA LYS A 310 -27.66 5.19 -11.65
C LYS A 310 -26.98 4.79 -12.95
N ASP A 311 -26.68 3.51 -13.15
CA ASP A 311 -26.02 3.03 -14.36
C ASP A 311 -27.02 2.30 -15.26
N ALA A 312 -27.27 2.84 -16.44
CA ALA A 312 -28.22 2.27 -17.41
C ALA A 312 -27.77 0.91 -17.97
N ARG A 313 -26.51 0.53 -17.82
CA ARG A 313 -25.96 -0.76 -18.26
C ARG A 313 -26.26 -1.87 -17.27
N TYR A 314 -26.66 -1.53 -16.04
CA TYR A 314 -26.94 -2.52 -15.00
C TYR A 314 -28.15 -3.39 -15.42
N TYR A 315 -27.95 -4.70 -15.37
CA TYR A 315 -29.01 -5.69 -15.54
C TYR A 315 -29.39 -6.26 -14.19
N MET A 316 -30.60 -5.96 -13.73
CA MET A 316 -31.06 -6.28 -12.38
C MET A 316 -31.29 -7.80 -12.22
N VAL A 317 -30.33 -8.46 -11.61
CA VAL A 317 -30.47 -9.84 -11.11
C VAL A 317 -30.78 -9.84 -9.61
N ASN A 318 -30.21 -8.86 -8.89
CA ASN A 318 -30.40 -8.71 -7.45
C ASN A 318 -30.98 -7.33 -7.11
N PRO A 319 -32.26 -7.24 -6.67
CA PRO A 319 -32.90 -5.96 -6.33
C PRO A 319 -32.24 -5.22 -5.15
N GLU A 320 -31.50 -5.93 -4.32
CA GLU A 320 -30.83 -5.37 -3.13
C GLU A 320 -29.44 -4.81 -3.45
N ALA A 321 -28.89 -5.10 -4.62
CA ALA A 321 -27.61 -4.57 -5.03
C ALA A 321 -27.63 -3.03 -5.11
N ARG A 322 -26.55 -2.43 -4.64
CA ARG A 322 -26.29 -0.99 -4.71
C ARG A 322 -24.97 -0.65 -5.36
N SER A 323 -23.97 -1.48 -5.20
CA SER A 323 -22.69 -1.37 -5.92
C SER A 323 -22.27 -2.72 -6.47
N GLU A 324 -21.60 -2.71 -7.63
CA GLU A 324 -21.15 -3.89 -8.34
C GLU A 324 -19.75 -3.69 -8.91
N MET A 325 -18.99 -4.79 -8.95
CA MET A 325 -17.69 -4.84 -9.58
C MET A 325 -17.58 -6.14 -10.39
N ALA A 326 -17.53 -6.01 -11.72
CA ALA A 326 -17.38 -7.10 -12.68
C ALA A 326 -15.93 -7.14 -13.22
N VAL A 327 -15.30 -8.33 -13.19
CA VAL A 327 -13.91 -8.51 -13.58
C VAL A 327 -13.76 -9.64 -14.59
N PRO A 328 -13.22 -9.38 -15.79
CA PRO A 328 -13.08 -10.40 -16.81
C PRO A 328 -12.00 -11.42 -16.42
N LEU A 329 -12.29 -12.68 -16.66
CA LEU A 329 -11.36 -13.80 -16.58
C LEU A 329 -10.65 -13.93 -17.93
N ILE A 330 -9.38 -13.54 -17.99
CA ILE A 330 -8.63 -13.53 -19.25
C ILE A 330 -7.52 -14.59 -19.21
N TYR A 331 -7.59 -15.54 -20.14
CA TYR A 331 -6.58 -16.58 -20.34
C TYR A 331 -5.99 -16.49 -21.74
N LYS A 332 -4.66 -16.39 -21.86
CA LYS A 332 -3.93 -16.24 -23.14
C LYS A 332 -4.55 -15.24 -24.10
N GLY A 333 -4.99 -14.10 -23.57
CA GLY A 333 -5.59 -13.04 -24.35
C GLY A 333 -7.07 -13.26 -24.74
N LYS A 334 -7.72 -14.34 -24.34
CA LYS A 334 -9.14 -14.62 -24.55
C LYS A 334 -9.91 -14.45 -23.24
N VAL A 335 -11.07 -13.81 -23.28
CA VAL A 335 -11.98 -13.77 -22.13
C VAL A 335 -12.69 -15.13 -22.09
N ILE A 336 -12.60 -15.84 -20.96
CA ILE A 336 -13.25 -17.12 -20.72
C ILE A 336 -14.48 -17.02 -19.82
N GLY A 337 -14.63 -15.87 -19.16
CA GLY A 337 -15.72 -15.62 -18.23
C GLY A 337 -15.59 -14.28 -17.52
N VAL A 338 -16.42 -14.06 -16.51
CA VAL A 338 -16.43 -12.86 -15.67
C VAL A 338 -16.69 -13.26 -14.21
N LEU A 339 -15.94 -12.67 -13.28
CA LEU A 339 -16.27 -12.65 -11.86
C LEU A 339 -17.12 -11.43 -11.58
N ASP A 340 -18.18 -11.61 -10.81
CA ASP A 340 -19.07 -10.54 -10.42
C ASP A 340 -19.26 -10.53 -8.91
N VAL A 341 -19.12 -9.36 -8.30
CA VAL A 341 -19.32 -9.12 -6.86
C VAL A 341 -20.24 -7.93 -6.64
N GLU A 342 -21.25 -8.13 -5.79
CA GLU A 342 -22.22 -7.10 -5.47
C GLU A 342 -22.29 -6.85 -3.96
N HIS A 343 -22.67 -5.61 -3.59
CA HIS A 343 -22.91 -5.23 -2.22
C HIS A 343 -24.17 -4.36 -2.08
N THR A 344 -24.86 -4.48 -0.95
CA THR A 344 -26.09 -3.73 -0.63
C THR A 344 -25.85 -2.28 -0.20
N ARG A 345 -24.60 -1.82 -0.11
CA ARG A 345 -24.21 -0.42 0.15
C ARG A 345 -23.63 0.21 -1.11
N SER A 346 -24.05 1.43 -1.43
CA SER A 346 -23.39 2.24 -2.47
C SER A 346 -21.99 2.65 -2.04
N ASN A 347 -21.07 2.84 -3.00
CA ASN A 347 -19.65 3.18 -2.79
C ASN A 347 -18.90 2.21 -1.86
N TYR A 348 -19.30 0.94 -1.85
CA TYR A 348 -18.68 -0.04 -0.97
C TYR A 348 -17.29 -0.45 -1.45
N PHE A 349 -17.14 -0.73 -2.73
CA PHE A 349 -15.86 -1.14 -3.30
C PHE A 349 -14.91 0.04 -3.43
N ASN A 350 -13.61 -0.23 -3.28
CA ASN A 350 -12.54 0.77 -3.33
C ASN A 350 -11.35 0.27 -4.17
N GLU A 351 -10.35 1.13 -4.37
CA GLU A 351 -9.15 0.81 -5.17
C GLU A 351 -8.39 -0.45 -4.69
N ASP A 352 -8.44 -0.76 -3.38
CA ASP A 352 -7.79 -1.96 -2.84
C ASP A 352 -8.54 -3.22 -3.27
N HIS A 353 -9.88 -3.17 -3.25
CA HIS A 353 -10.73 -4.23 -3.77
C HIS A 353 -10.51 -4.45 -5.27
N GLU A 354 -10.44 -3.36 -6.07
CA GLU A 354 -10.17 -3.44 -7.50
C GLU A 354 -8.81 -4.10 -7.79
N ARG A 355 -7.76 -3.71 -7.06
CA ARG A 355 -6.43 -4.31 -7.21
C ARG A 355 -6.42 -5.79 -6.86
N ALA A 356 -7.08 -6.15 -5.77
CA ALA A 356 -7.18 -7.55 -5.35
C ALA A 356 -7.91 -8.41 -6.40
N MET A 357 -9.05 -7.92 -6.91
CA MET A 357 -9.83 -8.63 -7.93
C MET A 357 -9.07 -8.78 -9.24
N ASN A 358 -8.41 -7.72 -9.73
CA ASN A 358 -7.60 -7.80 -10.94
C ASN A 358 -6.45 -8.81 -10.82
N THR A 359 -5.83 -8.89 -9.64
CA THR A 359 -4.73 -9.81 -9.40
C THR A 359 -5.22 -11.27 -9.35
N LEU A 360 -6.32 -11.51 -8.65
CA LEU A 360 -6.88 -12.85 -8.48
C LEU A 360 -7.55 -13.38 -9.75
N SER A 361 -8.21 -12.50 -10.53
CA SER A 361 -8.90 -12.90 -11.76
C SER A 361 -7.98 -13.60 -12.76
N ALA A 362 -6.73 -13.15 -12.89
CA ALA A 362 -5.75 -13.79 -13.76
C ALA A 362 -5.40 -15.21 -13.31
N GLN A 363 -5.21 -15.44 -12.00
CA GLN A 363 -4.91 -16.77 -11.46
C GLN A 363 -6.12 -17.69 -11.53
N ILE A 364 -7.30 -17.16 -11.25
CA ILE A 364 -8.57 -17.90 -11.36
C ILE A 364 -8.80 -18.33 -12.80
N ALA A 365 -8.56 -17.46 -13.78
CA ALA A 365 -8.69 -17.79 -15.20
C ALA A 365 -7.78 -18.96 -15.61
N ILE A 366 -6.52 -18.95 -15.17
CA ILE A 366 -5.57 -20.04 -15.40
C ILE A 366 -6.08 -21.35 -14.78
N SER A 367 -6.55 -21.30 -13.55
CA SER A 367 -7.00 -22.50 -12.81
C SER A 367 -8.26 -23.09 -13.40
N ILE A 368 -9.22 -22.26 -13.82
CA ILE A 368 -10.44 -22.71 -14.49
C ILE A 368 -10.10 -23.40 -15.82
N GLU A 369 -9.26 -22.78 -16.65
CA GLU A 369 -8.88 -23.38 -17.92
C GLU A 369 -8.14 -24.71 -17.73
N ASN A 370 -7.24 -24.79 -16.74
CA ASN A 370 -6.56 -26.04 -16.40
C ASN A 370 -7.57 -27.13 -15.98
N ALA A 371 -8.50 -26.82 -15.07
CA ALA A 371 -9.50 -27.77 -14.63
C ALA A 371 -10.40 -28.26 -15.79
N GLN A 372 -10.82 -27.34 -16.68
CA GLN A 372 -11.58 -27.69 -17.89
C GLN A 372 -10.78 -28.55 -18.86
N LEU A 373 -9.49 -28.29 -19.02
CA LEU A 373 -8.60 -29.12 -19.85
C LEU A 373 -8.48 -30.52 -19.29
N TYR A 374 -8.27 -30.66 -17.98
CA TYR A 374 -8.22 -31.97 -17.33
C TYR A 374 -9.52 -32.77 -17.49
N GLN A 375 -10.66 -32.11 -17.27
CA GLN A 375 -11.97 -32.78 -17.48
C GLN A 375 -12.16 -33.23 -18.93
N ARG A 376 -11.75 -32.41 -19.91
CA ARG A 376 -11.81 -32.79 -21.33
C ARG A 376 -10.93 -34.01 -21.65
N VAL A 377 -9.69 -34.02 -21.13
CA VAL A 377 -8.78 -35.17 -21.32
C VAL A 377 -9.34 -36.41 -20.69
N ALA A 378 -9.81 -36.36 -19.45
CA ALA A 378 -10.41 -37.53 -18.76
C ALA A 378 -11.61 -38.10 -19.50
N LEU A 379 -12.48 -37.24 -20.04
CA LEU A 379 -13.63 -37.69 -20.86
C LEU A 379 -13.19 -38.32 -22.18
N GLN A 380 -12.13 -37.84 -22.81
CA GLN A 380 -11.58 -38.44 -24.04
C GLN A 380 -10.95 -39.79 -23.76
N GLU A 381 -10.19 -39.93 -22.67
CA GLU A 381 -9.61 -41.22 -22.25
C GLU A 381 -10.71 -42.24 -21.99
N GLN A 382 -11.75 -41.89 -21.25
CA GLN A 382 -12.88 -42.76 -20.97
C GLN A 382 -13.61 -43.21 -22.26
N ARG A 383 -13.82 -42.32 -23.22
CA ARG A 383 -14.40 -42.67 -24.53
C ARG A 383 -13.52 -43.64 -25.32
N LEU A 384 -12.20 -43.39 -25.36
CA LEU A 384 -11.24 -44.26 -26.02
C LEU A 384 -11.21 -45.66 -25.41
N GLU A 385 -11.28 -45.76 -24.09
CA GLU A 385 -11.37 -47.05 -23.37
C GLU A 385 -12.66 -47.81 -23.72
N GLN A 386 -13.81 -47.09 -23.77
CA GLN A 386 -15.07 -47.66 -24.19
C GLN A 386 -15.04 -48.16 -25.65
N ASP A 387 -14.50 -47.35 -26.56
CA ASP A 387 -14.38 -47.72 -27.97
C ASP A 387 -13.47 -48.95 -28.16
N LEU A 388 -12.36 -49.01 -27.40
CA LEU A 388 -11.45 -50.17 -27.41
C LEU A 388 -12.12 -51.44 -26.85
N ALA A 389 -12.94 -51.31 -25.80
CA ALA A 389 -13.68 -52.41 -25.23
C ALA A 389 -14.70 -52.95 -26.24
N LEU A 390 -15.48 -52.09 -26.90
CA LEU A 390 -16.43 -52.46 -27.95
C LEU A 390 -15.73 -53.11 -29.16
N ALA A 391 -14.57 -52.59 -29.59
CA ALA A 391 -13.83 -53.20 -30.70
C ALA A 391 -13.31 -54.62 -30.38
N ARG A 392 -12.99 -54.89 -29.11
CA ARG A 392 -12.58 -56.24 -28.65
C ARG A 392 -13.74 -57.23 -28.58
N GLU A 393 -14.98 -56.78 -28.30
CA GLU A 393 -16.16 -57.64 -28.28
C GLU A 393 -16.62 -58.03 -29.71
N VAL A 394 -16.30 -57.26 -30.74
CA VAL A 394 -16.67 -57.48 -32.14
C VAL A 394 -15.67 -58.38 -32.87
N GLN A 395 -14.48 -58.59 -32.35
CA GLN A 395 -13.50 -59.56 -32.86
C GLN A 395 -13.68 -60.95 -32.26
#